data_6bcb8ff7fb7baf7f24993ccb96e26ed0
#
_entry.id   6bcb8ff7fb7baf7f24993ccb96e26ed0
#
_cell.length_a   1.000
_cell.length_b   1.000
_cell.length_c   1.000
_cell.angle_alpha   90.00
_cell.angle_beta   90.00
_cell.angle_gamma   90.00
#
_symmetry.space_group_name_H-M   'P 1'
#
loop_
_entity.id
_entity.type
_entity.pdbx_description
1 polymer ?
#
loop_
_entity_poly.entity_id
_entity_poly.type
_entity_poly.pdbx_seq_one_letter_code
_entity_poly.pdbx_strand_id
1 'polypeptide(L)'
;MSEASMLKEFLELIQIPVQSRDERKIADVVKQKLLDLGLTVEEDKAGEKLGGNTGNLIGRLAGASDVPSILLSAHLDRVRNSGAIHPVVNEAEDLIKSDGTSILAADDVSGLCAVLDGLRRVKESGKPHGPVEVVFSVCEEIGVQGSGQLDFSKLKSKQAFVFDVPGRIGRIINQAPTKCKIEIKVHGIKAHAGNEPEKGLSAIRVAADAIMHLQEGRITPTVVSNIGVIKGGTGTNVVPDLCEMTAEARSTDDTALEKYLEGFKATFAETAKRWNTPIDVNIKTLYHTFFVDLQSEIVSTAMDALKTVGVEGWCERGGGGMDGNHFNWNGIQAIGLALGYSKNHTNAEQIYMTDLFKGGQVAAEIIHRTYEKAKGTRG
;
A
#
# COMPACT_ATOMS: atom_id res chain seq x y z
N MET A 1 12.82 21.14 -11.72
CA MET A 1 12.49 21.81 -10.43
C MET A 1 13.72 21.86 -9.54
N SER A 2 13.88 22.88 -8.66
CA SER A 2 14.93 22.88 -7.65
C SER A 2 14.55 22.00 -6.46
N GLU A 3 15.55 21.49 -5.73
CA GLU A 3 15.32 20.74 -4.48
C GLU A 3 14.47 21.54 -3.48
N ALA A 4 14.72 22.85 -3.37
CA ALA A 4 13.92 23.75 -2.53
C ALA A 4 12.43 23.78 -2.92
N SER A 5 12.11 23.72 -4.21
CA SER A 5 10.71 23.68 -4.66
C SER A 5 10.05 22.35 -4.36
N MET A 6 10.78 21.24 -4.49
CA MET A 6 10.25 19.91 -4.14
C MET A 6 10.05 19.77 -2.63
N LEU A 7 10.99 20.25 -1.83
CA LEU A 7 10.82 20.31 -0.38
C LEU A 7 9.59 21.13 0.01
N LYS A 8 9.39 22.29 -0.59
CA LYS A 8 8.22 23.14 -0.35
C LYS A 8 6.93 22.38 -0.70
N GLU A 9 6.86 21.74 -1.88
CA GLU A 9 5.69 20.95 -2.30
C GLU A 9 5.39 19.79 -1.34
N PHE A 10 6.41 19.06 -0.90
CA PHE A 10 6.27 18.02 0.10
C PHE A 10 5.71 18.56 1.42
N LEU A 11 6.31 19.65 1.95
CA LEU A 11 5.86 20.28 3.19
C LEU A 11 4.43 20.85 3.10
N GLU A 12 3.99 21.31 1.94
CA GLU A 12 2.62 21.76 1.69
C GLU A 12 1.64 20.57 1.67
N LEU A 13 1.96 19.50 0.96
CA LEU A 13 1.08 18.36 0.80
C LEU A 13 0.88 17.57 2.10
N ILE A 14 1.90 17.42 2.93
CA ILE A 14 1.75 16.76 4.23
C ILE A 14 0.81 17.51 5.19
N GLN A 15 0.61 18.82 5.02
CA GLN A 15 -0.29 19.62 5.86
C GLN A 15 -1.78 19.42 5.51
N ILE A 16 -2.10 18.83 4.36
CA ILE A 16 -3.49 18.60 3.99
C ILE A 16 -4.04 17.47 4.86
N PRO A 17 -5.11 17.69 5.64
CA PRO A 17 -5.72 16.63 6.45
C PRO A 17 -6.31 15.54 5.56
N VAL A 18 -5.86 14.32 5.74
CA VAL A 18 -6.25 13.16 4.94
C VAL A 18 -6.25 11.89 5.80
N GLN A 19 -7.16 10.99 5.50
CA GLN A 19 -7.14 9.59 5.93
C GLN A 19 -7.86 8.75 4.87
N SER A 20 -7.70 7.42 4.92
CA SER A 20 -8.45 6.52 4.03
C SER A 20 -9.95 6.81 4.10
N ARG A 21 -10.61 6.92 2.93
CA ARG A 21 -12.01 7.31 2.70
C ARG A 21 -12.31 8.81 2.83
N ASP A 22 -11.33 9.64 3.19
CA ASP A 22 -11.48 11.10 3.29
C ASP A 22 -10.30 11.80 2.57
N GLU A 23 -10.11 11.47 1.29
CA GLU A 23 -9.01 11.94 0.46
C GLU A 23 -9.36 13.13 -0.43
N ARG A 24 -10.61 13.63 -0.41
CA ARG A 24 -11.11 14.69 -1.30
C ARG A 24 -10.18 15.89 -1.38
N LYS A 25 -9.70 16.38 -0.23
CA LYS A 25 -8.90 17.60 -0.20
C LYS A 25 -7.55 17.46 -0.91
N ILE A 26 -6.84 16.37 -0.67
CA ILE A 26 -5.57 16.11 -1.35
C ILE A 26 -5.80 15.75 -2.81
N ALA A 27 -6.85 15.00 -3.11
CA ALA A 27 -7.21 14.63 -4.48
C ALA A 27 -7.45 15.86 -5.35
N ASP A 28 -8.19 16.87 -4.86
CA ASP A 28 -8.45 18.11 -5.60
C ASP A 28 -7.15 18.88 -5.88
N VAL A 29 -6.26 18.99 -4.89
CA VAL A 29 -4.97 19.67 -5.04
C VAL A 29 -4.07 18.94 -6.06
N VAL A 30 -3.95 17.62 -5.92
CA VAL A 30 -3.08 16.80 -6.79
C VAL A 30 -3.66 16.72 -8.20
N LYS A 31 -4.99 16.63 -8.35
CA LYS A 31 -5.68 16.71 -9.65
C LYS A 31 -5.36 18.02 -10.36
N GLN A 32 -5.43 19.16 -9.67
CA GLN A 32 -5.08 20.45 -10.26
C GLN A 32 -3.61 20.48 -10.71
N LYS A 33 -2.67 19.95 -9.90
CA LYS A 33 -1.26 19.86 -10.27
C LYS A 33 -1.03 19.02 -11.53
N LEU A 34 -1.74 17.89 -11.70
CA LEU A 34 -1.67 17.08 -12.92
C LEU A 34 -2.22 17.84 -14.14
N LEU A 35 -3.34 18.57 -13.98
CA LEU A 35 -3.90 19.40 -15.04
C LEU A 35 -2.93 20.53 -15.46
N ASP A 36 -2.26 21.20 -14.52
CA ASP A 36 -1.28 22.25 -14.77
C ASP A 36 -0.03 21.69 -15.50
N LEU A 37 0.30 20.43 -15.30
CA LEU A 37 1.34 19.71 -16.04
C LEU A 37 0.90 19.32 -17.46
N GLY A 38 -0.38 19.46 -17.79
CA GLY A 38 -0.94 19.20 -19.12
C GLY A 38 -1.51 17.79 -19.29
N LEU A 39 -1.72 17.06 -18.20
CA LEU A 39 -2.42 15.78 -18.28
C LEU A 39 -3.92 15.98 -18.43
N THR A 40 -4.60 15.04 -19.06
CA THR A 40 -6.03 14.84 -18.86
C THR A 40 -6.20 13.99 -17.60
N VAL A 41 -7.19 14.34 -16.74
CA VAL A 41 -7.40 13.64 -15.47
C VAL A 41 -8.85 13.19 -15.35
N GLU A 42 -9.04 11.91 -15.15
CA GLU A 42 -10.32 11.25 -14.83
C GLU A 42 -10.30 10.86 -13.35
N GLU A 43 -11.44 10.94 -12.69
CA GLU A 43 -11.65 10.38 -11.36
C GLU A 43 -12.66 9.23 -11.49
N ASP A 44 -12.30 8.08 -10.96
CA ASP A 44 -13.18 6.91 -11.00
C ASP A 44 -14.20 6.89 -9.83
N LYS A 45 -14.92 5.78 -9.70
CA LYS A 45 -15.96 5.61 -8.68
C LYS A 45 -15.54 4.73 -7.50
N ALA A 46 -14.24 4.60 -7.24
CA ALA A 46 -13.75 3.77 -6.13
C ALA A 46 -14.29 4.25 -4.79
N GLY A 47 -14.33 5.56 -4.55
CA GLY A 47 -14.87 6.12 -3.31
C GLY A 47 -16.33 5.75 -3.05
N GLU A 48 -17.20 5.81 -4.07
CA GLU A 48 -18.61 5.39 -3.94
C GLU A 48 -18.74 3.95 -3.45
N LYS A 49 -17.89 3.04 -3.99
CA LYS A 49 -17.89 1.61 -3.64
C LYS A 49 -17.30 1.32 -2.26
N LEU A 50 -16.34 2.13 -1.83
CA LEU A 50 -15.58 1.94 -0.59
C LEU A 50 -16.12 2.75 0.58
N GLY A 51 -17.16 3.58 0.35
CA GLY A 51 -17.70 4.50 1.35
C GLY A 51 -16.77 5.68 1.64
N GLY A 52 -16.03 6.12 0.65
CA GLY A 52 -15.17 7.29 0.65
C GLY A 52 -15.77 8.48 -0.09
N ASN A 53 -15.07 9.62 -0.10
CA ASN A 53 -15.54 10.87 -0.68
C ASN A 53 -14.85 11.22 -2.01
N THR A 54 -13.92 10.40 -2.50
CA THR A 54 -13.25 10.55 -3.81
C THR A 54 -12.86 9.19 -4.39
N GLY A 55 -12.66 9.13 -5.71
CA GLY A 55 -12.16 7.97 -6.43
C GLY A 55 -10.66 8.04 -6.70
N ASN A 56 -10.12 7.01 -7.36
CA ASN A 56 -8.76 7.05 -7.87
C ASN A 56 -8.65 8.13 -8.96
N LEU A 57 -7.53 8.86 -8.98
CA LEU A 57 -7.22 9.80 -10.04
C LEU A 57 -6.41 9.09 -11.13
N ILE A 58 -6.90 9.17 -12.37
CA ILE A 58 -6.23 8.58 -13.53
C ILE A 58 -5.82 9.70 -14.48
N GLY A 59 -4.52 10.04 -14.46
CA GLY A 59 -3.91 11.05 -15.31
C GLY A 59 -3.36 10.43 -16.61
N ARG A 60 -3.40 11.17 -17.73
CA ARG A 60 -2.79 10.75 -18.99
C ARG A 60 -2.05 11.90 -19.63
N LEU A 61 -0.75 11.71 -19.82
CA LEU A 61 0.12 12.62 -20.58
C LEU A 61 0.35 12.01 -21.97
N ALA A 62 0.03 12.81 -22.99
CA ALA A 62 0.29 12.40 -24.37
C ALA A 62 1.79 12.37 -24.65
N GLY A 63 2.22 11.44 -25.49
CA GLY A 63 3.60 11.29 -25.96
C GLY A 63 3.65 10.68 -27.36
N ALA A 64 4.82 10.23 -27.78
CA ALA A 64 4.99 9.56 -29.07
C ALA A 64 4.13 8.28 -29.12
N SER A 65 3.20 8.21 -30.08
CA SER A 65 2.20 7.15 -30.16
C SER A 65 2.72 5.80 -30.64
N ASP A 66 3.95 5.77 -31.12
CA ASP A 66 4.63 4.59 -31.64
C ASP A 66 5.55 3.90 -30.61
N VAL A 67 5.44 4.28 -29.36
CA VAL A 67 6.08 3.61 -28.22
C VAL A 67 5.03 3.24 -27.16
N PRO A 68 5.29 2.19 -26.35
CA PRO A 68 4.33 1.76 -25.32
C PRO A 68 4.14 2.83 -24.24
N SER A 69 2.94 2.87 -23.65
CA SER A 69 2.64 3.65 -22.48
C SER A 69 3.21 2.99 -21.24
N ILE A 70 3.65 3.80 -20.27
CA ILE A 70 3.98 3.34 -18.90
C ILE A 70 3.06 3.98 -17.88
N LEU A 71 2.95 3.35 -16.71
CA LEU A 71 2.15 3.83 -15.60
C LEU A 71 3.05 4.15 -14.40
N LEU A 72 2.85 5.33 -13.81
CA LEU A 72 3.43 5.73 -12.53
C LEU A 72 2.32 5.76 -11.48
N SER A 73 2.57 5.21 -10.30
CA SER A 73 1.56 5.12 -9.25
C SER A 73 2.11 5.53 -7.88
N ALA A 74 1.21 6.13 -7.09
CA ALA A 74 1.37 6.47 -5.68
C ALA A 74 -0.04 6.48 -5.04
N HIS A 75 -0.16 6.59 -3.70
CA HIS A 75 -1.47 6.67 -3.10
C HIS A 75 -1.76 8.02 -2.42
N LEU A 76 -3.06 8.35 -2.29
CA LEU A 76 -3.54 9.63 -1.77
C LEU A 76 -3.77 9.59 -0.27
N ASP A 77 -4.24 8.45 0.24
CA ASP A 77 -4.58 8.28 1.64
C ASP A 77 -3.35 8.08 2.52
N ARG A 78 -3.56 8.08 3.78
CA ARG A 78 -2.57 7.77 4.81
C ARG A 78 -3.26 7.19 6.03
N VAL A 79 -2.51 6.54 6.90
CA VAL A 79 -3.02 6.10 8.19
C VAL A 79 -3.57 7.29 8.96
N ARG A 80 -4.61 7.06 9.77
CA ARG A 80 -5.30 8.12 10.52
C ARG A 80 -4.30 8.90 11.37
N ASN A 81 -4.28 10.22 11.15
CA ASN A 81 -3.51 11.15 11.94
C ASN A 81 -4.46 11.95 12.86
N SER A 82 -4.13 12.05 14.13
CA SER A 82 -4.94 12.72 15.16
C SER A 82 -4.64 14.20 15.36
N GLY A 83 -3.75 14.81 14.55
CA GLY A 83 -3.33 16.20 14.74
C GLY A 83 -2.69 16.85 13.51
N ALA A 84 -2.28 18.10 13.67
CA ALA A 84 -1.47 18.78 12.69
C ALA A 84 -0.08 18.14 12.58
N ILE A 85 0.49 18.07 11.39
CA ILE A 85 1.84 17.58 11.18
C ILE A 85 2.83 18.72 11.38
N HIS A 86 3.81 18.51 12.24
CA HIS A 86 4.89 19.45 12.55
C HIS A 86 6.23 18.85 12.08
N PRO A 87 6.61 19.05 10.80
CA PRO A 87 7.85 18.49 10.27
C PRO A 87 9.06 19.22 10.86
N VAL A 88 10.07 18.44 11.24
CA VAL A 88 11.37 18.93 11.67
C VAL A 88 12.36 18.66 10.54
N VAL A 89 12.78 19.72 9.83
CA VAL A 89 13.79 19.65 8.77
C VAL A 89 15.17 19.76 9.42
N ASN A 90 16.02 18.75 9.24
CA ASN A 90 17.39 18.72 9.74
C ASN A 90 18.36 18.49 8.57
N GLU A 91 18.84 19.59 8.00
CA GLU A 91 19.77 19.55 6.86
C GLU A 91 21.10 18.88 7.20
N ALA A 92 21.58 18.99 8.43
CA ALA A 92 22.83 18.37 8.86
C ALA A 92 22.78 16.85 8.90
N GLU A 93 21.58 16.29 9.15
CA GLU A 93 21.33 14.85 9.15
C GLU A 93 20.74 14.36 7.83
N ASP A 94 20.47 15.23 6.87
CA ASP A 94 19.75 14.93 5.62
C ASP A 94 18.35 14.33 5.87
N LEU A 95 17.62 14.80 6.90
CA LEU A 95 16.36 14.21 7.34
C LEU A 95 15.24 15.24 7.51
N ILE A 96 14.03 14.83 7.13
CA ILE A 96 12.77 15.40 7.59
C ILE A 96 12.14 14.38 8.52
N LYS A 97 11.80 14.79 9.73
CA LYS A 97 11.23 13.93 10.78
C LYS A 97 9.89 14.48 11.24
N SER A 98 8.99 13.61 11.72
CA SER A 98 7.93 14.05 12.62
C SER A 98 8.54 14.59 13.92
N ASP A 99 7.83 15.52 14.58
CA ASP A 99 8.19 16.01 15.92
C ASP A 99 7.86 14.98 17.05
N GLY A 100 7.32 13.82 16.70
CA GLY A 100 6.91 12.76 17.61
C GLY A 100 5.45 12.85 18.08
N THR A 101 4.71 13.92 17.74
CA THR A 101 3.29 14.07 18.10
C THR A 101 2.35 13.44 17.09
N SER A 102 2.79 13.29 15.82
CA SER A 102 2.04 12.70 14.71
C SER A 102 2.93 11.89 13.79
N ILE A 103 2.36 11.21 12.80
CA ILE A 103 3.12 10.70 11.65
C ILE A 103 3.65 11.88 10.82
N LEU A 104 4.66 11.64 9.95
CA LEU A 104 5.14 12.64 9.00
C LEU A 104 4.31 12.66 7.70
N ALA A 105 3.66 11.53 7.38
CA ALA A 105 2.96 11.30 6.11
C ALA A 105 3.88 11.30 4.88
N ALA A 106 5.14 10.89 5.06
CA ALA A 106 6.04 10.63 3.93
C ALA A 106 5.54 9.46 3.08
N ASP A 107 4.89 8.52 3.70
CA ASP A 107 4.05 7.46 3.14
C ASP A 107 2.63 8.02 2.89
N ASP A 108 2.14 8.34 1.66
CA ASP A 108 2.94 8.28 0.42
C ASP A 108 2.99 9.65 -0.29
N VAL A 109 3.06 10.73 0.49
CA VAL A 109 3.25 12.09 -0.10
C VAL A 109 4.58 12.16 -0.87
N SER A 110 5.58 11.36 -0.47
CA SER A 110 6.85 11.30 -1.19
C SER A 110 6.68 10.72 -2.60
N GLY A 111 5.81 9.72 -2.77
CA GLY A 111 5.44 9.16 -4.07
C GLY A 111 4.69 10.15 -4.94
N LEU A 112 3.70 10.85 -4.37
CA LEU A 112 3.01 11.93 -5.08
C LEU A 112 4.00 12.98 -5.60
N CYS A 113 4.92 13.44 -4.74
CA CYS A 113 5.96 14.40 -5.12
C CYS A 113 6.91 13.85 -6.19
N ALA A 114 7.34 12.60 -6.07
CA ALA A 114 8.24 11.98 -7.03
C ALA A 114 7.60 11.90 -8.44
N VAL A 115 6.35 11.47 -8.52
CA VAL A 115 5.62 11.40 -9.79
C VAL A 115 5.40 12.80 -10.38
N LEU A 116 4.93 13.76 -9.57
CA LEU A 116 4.69 15.15 -10.02
C LEU A 116 5.97 15.84 -10.49
N ASP A 117 7.08 15.69 -9.75
CA ASP A 117 8.38 16.27 -10.15
C ASP A 117 8.95 15.58 -11.38
N GLY A 118 8.81 14.25 -11.48
CA GLY A 118 9.22 13.49 -12.67
C GLY A 118 8.53 13.98 -13.93
N LEU A 119 7.21 14.14 -13.92
CA LEU A 119 6.43 14.69 -15.03
C LEU A 119 6.86 16.13 -15.38
N ARG A 120 7.11 16.94 -14.39
CA ARG A 120 7.58 18.32 -14.57
C ARG A 120 8.94 18.37 -15.24
N ARG A 121 9.89 17.53 -14.79
CA ARG A 121 11.23 17.41 -15.40
C ARG A 121 11.15 16.95 -16.85
N VAL A 122 10.29 15.99 -17.17
CA VAL A 122 10.07 15.54 -18.55
C VAL A 122 9.56 16.69 -19.40
N LYS A 123 8.54 17.43 -18.94
CA LYS A 123 8.01 18.60 -19.65
C LYS A 123 9.08 19.71 -19.85
N GLU A 124 9.84 20.03 -18.81
CA GLU A 124 10.88 21.07 -18.85
C GLU A 124 12.07 20.66 -19.74
N SER A 125 12.39 19.38 -19.83
CA SER A 125 13.51 18.88 -20.63
C SER A 125 13.29 19.05 -22.13
N GLY A 126 12.04 19.08 -22.59
CA GLY A 126 11.67 19.07 -24.00
C GLY A 126 12.09 17.80 -24.74
N LYS A 127 12.62 16.79 -24.06
CA LYS A 127 13.02 15.53 -24.67
C LYS A 127 11.78 14.73 -25.10
N PRO A 128 11.85 13.97 -26.20
CA PRO A 128 10.75 13.09 -26.59
C PRO A 128 10.53 11.98 -25.52
N HIS A 129 9.26 11.62 -25.34
CA HIS A 129 8.83 10.56 -24.44
C HIS A 129 7.60 9.81 -24.98
N GLY A 130 7.34 8.63 -24.48
CA GLY A 130 6.12 7.87 -24.74
C GLY A 130 4.93 8.40 -23.95
N PRO A 131 3.72 7.89 -24.19
CA PRO A 131 2.57 8.22 -23.37
C PRO A 131 2.80 7.76 -21.92
N VAL A 132 2.33 8.57 -20.95
CA VAL A 132 2.43 8.25 -19.51
C VAL A 132 1.04 8.24 -18.92
N GLU A 133 0.71 7.15 -18.24
CA GLU A 133 -0.44 7.08 -17.35
C GLU A 133 0.00 7.29 -15.91
N VAL A 134 -0.85 7.91 -15.12
CA VAL A 134 -0.65 8.11 -13.68
C VAL A 134 -1.87 7.57 -12.97
N VAL A 135 -1.66 6.78 -11.94
CA VAL A 135 -2.72 6.37 -11.01
C VAL A 135 -2.33 6.83 -9.62
N PHE A 136 -3.16 7.72 -9.05
CA PHE A 136 -3.10 8.03 -7.63
C PHE A 136 -4.31 7.39 -6.96
N SER A 137 -4.06 6.34 -6.19
CA SER A 137 -5.11 5.50 -5.60
C SER A 137 -5.63 6.06 -4.27
N VAL A 138 -6.83 5.68 -3.91
CA VAL A 138 -7.44 5.93 -2.59
C VAL A 138 -7.43 4.64 -1.77
N CYS A 139 -7.55 4.74 -0.45
CA CYS A 139 -7.75 3.58 0.44
C CYS A 139 -6.68 2.48 0.30
N GLU A 140 -5.42 2.85 0.03
CA GLU A 140 -4.31 1.90 -0.01
C GLU A 140 -4.06 1.33 1.39
N GLU A 141 -3.96 2.19 2.40
CA GLU A 141 -3.58 1.91 3.79
C GLU A 141 -4.55 0.96 4.54
N ILE A 142 -5.74 0.81 4.03
CA ILE A 142 -6.74 -0.12 4.58
C ILE A 142 -6.82 -1.44 3.77
N GLY A 143 -5.74 -1.79 3.07
CA GLY A 143 -5.55 -3.06 2.38
C GLY A 143 -5.66 -2.98 0.88
N VAL A 144 -5.06 -1.95 0.27
CA VAL A 144 -4.91 -1.75 -1.19
C VAL A 144 -6.26 -1.77 -1.91
N GLN A 145 -7.30 -1.14 -1.27
CA GLN A 145 -8.67 -1.31 -1.75
C GLN A 145 -8.99 -0.48 -2.98
N GLY A 146 -8.38 0.71 -3.11
CA GLY A 146 -8.69 1.65 -4.17
C GLY A 146 -8.27 1.15 -5.55
N SER A 147 -7.03 0.75 -5.71
CA SER A 147 -6.55 0.19 -6.98
C SER A 147 -7.26 -1.12 -7.38
N GLY A 148 -7.79 -1.86 -6.39
CA GLY A 148 -8.66 -3.02 -6.64
C GLY A 148 -10.01 -2.67 -7.29
N GLN A 149 -10.40 -1.39 -7.34
CA GLN A 149 -11.63 -0.90 -7.97
C GLN A 149 -11.43 -0.34 -9.38
N LEU A 150 -10.17 -0.23 -9.83
CA LEU A 150 -9.85 0.29 -11.16
C LEU A 150 -10.51 -0.52 -12.29
N ASP A 151 -10.94 0.17 -13.31
CA ASP A 151 -11.26 -0.46 -14.59
C ASP A 151 -9.97 -0.63 -15.42
N PHE A 152 -9.31 -1.75 -15.23
CA PHE A 152 -8.04 -2.07 -15.90
C PHE A 152 -8.15 -2.10 -17.43
N SER A 153 -9.35 -2.27 -18.00
CA SER A 153 -9.55 -2.22 -19.45
C SER A 153 -9.31 -0.83 -20.05
N LYS A 154 -9.36 0.21 -19.22
CA LYS A 154 -9.10 1.60 -19.61
C LYS A 154 -7.64 2.00 -19.53
N LEU A 155 -6.78 1.16 -18.90
CA LEU A 155 -5.33 1.38 -18.81
C LEU A 155 -4.64 0.74 -20.01
N LYS A 156 -3.79 1.52 -20.67
CA LYS A 156 -3.04 1.08 -21.89
C LYS A 156 -1.67 0.54 -21.54
N SER A 157 -1.12 0.98 -20.42
CA SER A 157 0.21 0.61 -19.95
C SER A 157 0.30 -0.88 -19.63
N LYS A 158 1.44 -1.47 -19.92
CA LYS A 158 1.77 -2.86 -19.60
C LYS A 158 2.85 -2.97 -18.52
N GLN A 159 3.44 -1.84 -18.18
CA GLN A 159 4.43 -1.71 -17.11
C GLN A 159 4.00 -0.58 -16.17
N ALA A 160 4.13 -0.81 -14.85
CA ALA A 160 3.79 0.15 -13.81
C ALA A 160 4.92 0.28 -12.78
N PHE A 161 5.28 1.50 -12.44
CA PHE A 161 6.26 1.83 -11.42
C PHE A 161 5.52 2.46 -10.24
N VAL A 162 5.50 1.75 -9.11
CA VAL A 162 4.79 2.16 -7.89
C VAL A 162 5.78 2.84 -6.95
N PHE A 163 5.61 4.12 -6.71
CA PHE A 163 6.46 4.93 -5.85
C PHE A 163 5.90 4.93 -4.43
N ASP A 164 5.96 3.78 -3.77
CA ASP A 164 5.33 3.53 -2.47
C ASP A 164 6.09 2.41 -1.73
N VAL A 165 7.40 2.59 -1.54
CA VAL A 165 8.21 1.62 -0.81
C VAL A 165 9.05 2.32 0.24
N PRO A 166 9.00 1.88 1.52
CA PRO A 166 9.90 2.39 2.55
C PRO A 166 11.36 1.95 2.31
N GLY A 167 12.29 2.70 2.87
CA GLY A 167 13.72 2.43 2.79
C GLY A 167 14.44 3.33 1.81
N ARG A 168 15.77 3.20 1.76
CA ARG A 168 16.62 4.06 0.93
C ARG A 168 16.31 3.91 -0.55
N ILE A 169 16.40 5.01 -1.29
CA ILE A 169 16.29 4.99 -2.74
C ILE A 169 17.32 4.01 -3.34
N GLY A 170 16.90 3.26 -4.37
CA GLY A 170 17.65 2.14 -4.94
C GLY A 170 17.02 0.79 -4.62
N ARG A 171 16.25 0.69 -3.55
CA ARG A 171 15.47 -0.50 -3.21
C ARG A 171 14.30 -0.66 -4.17
N ILE A 172 14.20 -1.84 -4.79
CA ILE A 172 13.12 -2.22 -5.71
C ILE A 172 12.40 -3.44 -5.14
N ILE A 173 11.09 -3.37 -4.99
CA ILE A 173 10.27 -4.51 -4.62
C ILE A 173 9.76 -5.16 -5.90
N ASN A 174 10.28 -6.35 -6.20
CA ASN A 174 9.89 -7.16 -7.36
C ASN A 174 9.02 -8.38 -6.99
N GLN A 175 8.73 -8.57 -5.71
CA GLN A 175 7.83 -9.60 -5.18
C GLN A 175 7.11 -9.08 -3.94
N ALA A 176 5.79 -9.25 -3.88
CA ALA A 176 4.98 -8.95 -2.69
C ALA A 176 3.99 -10.08 -2.40
N PRO A 177 3.52 -10.22 -1.15
CA PRO A 177 2.66 -11.34 -0.75
C PRO A 177 1.20 -11.18 -1.17
N THR A 178 0.47 -12.30 -1.21
CA THR A 178 -0.98 -12.33 -1.03
C THR A 178 -1.31 -11.95 0.41
N LYS A 179 -2.40 -11.20 0.61
CA LYS A 179 -2.97 -10.93 1.93
C LYS A 179 -4.40 -11.39 2.02
N CYS A 180 -4.69 -12.18 3.06
CA CYS A 180 -6.04 -12.53 3.46
C CYS A 180 -6.41 -11.83 4.76
N LYS A 181 -7.59 -11.21 4.81
CA LYS A 181 -8.27 -10.78 6.04
C LYS A 181 -9.15 -11.92 6.54
N ILE A 182 -9.10 -12.20 7.82
CA ILE A 182 -9.87 -13.26 8.46
C ILE A 182 -10.71 -12.65 9.57
N GLU A 183 -12.02 -12.80 9.48
CA GLU A 183 -12.98 -12.37 10.50
C GLU A 183 -13.58 -13.58 11.17
N ILE A 184 -13.51 -13.64 12.50
CA ILE A 184 -13.96 -14.76 13.28
C ILE A 184 -15.02 -14.26 14.28
N LYS A 185 -16.14 -15.01 14.41
CA LYS A 185 -17.16 -14.79 15.44
C LYS A 185 -17.37 -16.08 16.20
N VAL A 186 -17.05 -16.02 17.50
CA VAL A 186 -17.25 -17.11 18.43
C VAL A 186 -18.53 -16.83 19.20
N HIS A 187 -19.48 -17.75 19.13
CA HIS A 187 -20.74 -17.65 19.85
C HIS A 187 -20.67 -18.37 21.19
N GLY A 188 -21.32 -17.80 22.17
CA GLY A 188 -21.47 -18.37 23.51
C GLY A 188 -22.94 -18.36 23.94
N ILE A 189 -23.17 -18.51 25.24
CA ILE A 189 -24.50 -18.46 25.85
C ILE A 189 -24.46 -17.45 27.02
N LYS A 190 -25.28 -16.42 26.92
CA LYS A 190 -25.40 -15.39 27.95
C LYS A 190 -26.02 -15.94 29.21
N ALA A 191 -25.47 -15.58 30.37
CA ALA A 191 -26.01 -15.90 31.67
C ALA A 191 -25.58 -14.84 32.73
N HIS A 192 -26.26 -14.79 33.87
CA HIS A 192 -25.82 -13.96 34.97
C HIS A 192 -24.63 -14.61 35.69
N ALA A 193 -23.47 -13.94 35.64
CA ALA A 193 -22.21 -14.54 36.11
C ALA A 193 -22.16 -14.91 37.58
N GLY A 194 -22.98 -14.25 38.43
CA GLY A 194 -23.05 -14.54 39.85
C GLY A 194 -24.19 -15.49 40.30
N ASN A 195 -25.30 -15.51 39.54
CA ASN A 195 -26.48 -16.30 39.92
C ASN A 195 -26.59 -17.65 39.23
N GLU A 196 -26.28 -17.71 37.92
CA GLU A 196 -26.50 -18.90 37.09
C GLU A 196 -25.36 -19.07 36.07
N PRO A 197 -24.07 -18.99 36.48
CA PRO A 197 -22.95 -19.09 35.55
C PRO A 197 -22.91 -20.42 34.76
N GLU A 198 -23.46 -21.50 35.36
CA GLU A 198 -23.53 -22.83 34.75
C GLU A 198 -24.49 -22.90 33.54
N LYS A 199 -25.42 -21.95 33.41
CA LYS A 199 -26.31 -21.83 32.26
C LYS A 199 -25.64 -21.09 31.09
N GLY A 200 -24.47 -20.48 31.31
CA GLY A 200 -23.74 -19.72 30.32
C GLY A 200 -22.62 -20.52 29.66
N LEU A 201 -22.21 -20.05 28.48
CA LEU A 201 -21.00 -20.49 27.79
C LEU A 201 -20.20 -19.25 27.39
N SER A 202 -19.01 -19.08 27.97
CA SER A 202 -18.17 -17.91 27.69
C SER A 202 -17.51 -17.98 26.30
N ALA A 203 -17.95 -17.13 25.37
CA ALA A 203 -17.34 -16.99 24.07
C ALA A 203 -15.85 -16.60 24.16
N ILE A 204 -15.44 -15.81 25.16
CA ILE A 204 -14.04 -15.45 25.39
C ILE A 204 -13.20 -16.70 25.71
N ARG A 205 -13.70 -17.62 26.54
CA ARG A 205 -12.96 -18.86 26.86
C ARG A 205 -12.84 -19.78 25.63
N VAL A 206 -13.92 -19.89 24.85
CA VAL A 206 -13.89 -20.64 23.60
C VAL A 206 -12.90 -20.04 22.61
N ALA A 207 -12.88 -18.71 22.45
CA ALA A 207 -11.91 -18.01 21.61
C ALA A 207 -10.47 -18.24 22.08
N ALA A 208 -10.22 -18.16 23.39
CA ALA A 208 -8.90 -18.41 23.96
C ALA A 208 -8.41 -19.84 23.70
N ASP A 209 -9.31 -20.84 23.82
CA ASP A 209 -8.99 -22.24 23.48
C ASP A 209 -8.61 -22.40 22.01
N ALA A 210 -9.34 -21.76 21.08
CA ALA A 210 -8.99 -21.78 19.65
C ALA A 210 -7.59 -21.15 19.41
N ILE A 211 -7.33 -19.97 19.97
CA ILE A 211 -6.05 -19.27 19.82
C ILE A 211 -4.89 -20.13 20.30
N MET A 212 -5.02 -20.83 21.42
CA MET A 212 -3.95 -21.69 21.97
C MET A 212 -3.58 -22.86 21.06
N HIS A 213 -4.43 -23.21 20.12
CA HIS A 213 -4.19 -24.27 19.14
C HIS A 213 -3.79 -23.76 17.76
N LEU A 214 -3.75 -22.45 17.56
CA LEU A 214 -3.28 -21.83 16.31
C LEU A 214 -1.77 -21.62 16.31
N GLN A 215 -1.21 -21.65 15.10
CA GLN A 215 0.15 -21.14 14.85
C GLN A 215 0.06 -19.70 14.38
N GLU A 216 0.83 -18.81 15.00
CA GLU A 216 0.92 -17.40 14.67
C GLU A 216 2.37 -16.97 14.45
N GLY A 217 2.54 -15.74 13.96
CA GLY A 217 3.85 -15.20 13.62
C GLY A 217 4.36 -15.76 12.28
N ARG A 218 5.63 -16.14 12.23
CA ARG A 218 6.23 -16.75 11.03
C ARG A 218 6.02 -18.27 11.04
N ILE A 219 5.04 -18.70 10.25
CA ILE A 219 4.64 -20.12 10.16
C ILE A 219 5.63 -20.92 9.31
N THR A 220 5.98 -20.36 8.13
CA THR A 220 6.99 -20.88 7.21
C THR A 220 7.88 -19.73 6.72
N PRO A 221 8.94 -19.96 5.94
CA PRO A 221 9.69 -18.86 5.32
C PRO A 221 8.85 -17.91 4.47
N THR A 222 7.70 -18.38 3.96
CA THR A 222 6.82 -17.59 3.10
C THR A 222 5.50 -17.17 3.76
N VAL A 223 5.00 -17.90 4.76
CA VAL A 223 3.71 -17.66 5.41
C VAL A 223 3.89 -16.95 6.75
N VAL A 224 3.16 -15.86 6.95
CA VAL A 224 3.00 -15.18 8.25
C VAL A 224 1.52 -15.00 8.57
N SER A 225 1.16 -15.05 9.84
CA SER A 225 -0.21 -14.82 10.31
C SER A 225 -0.22 -14.11 11.66
N ASN A 226 -1.28 -13.34 11.91
CA ASN A 226 -1.45 -12.60 13.17
C ASN A 226 -2.94 -12.40 13.49
N ILE A 227 -3.34 -12.65 14.73
CA ILE A 227 -4.62 -12.18 15.27
C ILE A 227 -4.37 -10.80 15.88
N GLY A 228 -4.75 -9.75 15.15
CA GLY A 228 -4.44 -8.36 15.53
C GLY A 228 -5.49 -7.73 16.45
N VAL A 229 -6.73 -8.25 16.45
CA VAL A 229 -7.83 -7.68 17.23
C VAL A 229 -8.66 -8.79 17.84
N ILE A 230 -9.01 -8.62 19.13
CA ILE A 230 -9.99 -9.45 19.84
C ILE A 230 -10.91 -8.55 20.67
N LYS A 231 -12.22 -8.77 20.58
CA LYS A 231 -13.24 -8.06 21.36
C LYS A 231 -14.28 -9.05 21.87
N GLY A 232 -14.59 -9.02 23.15
CA GLY A 232 -15.59 -9.94 23.73
C GLY A 232 -16.18 -9.44 25.02
N GLY A 233 -17.47 -9.78 25.23
CA GLY A 233 -18.22 -9.43 26.43
C GLY A 233 -18.70 -7.97 26.48
N THR A 234 -19.65 -7.72 27.43
CA THR A 234 -20.30 -6.42 27.62
C THR A 234 -20.24 -5.92 29.06
N GLY A 235 -19.87 -6.78 29.99
CA GLY A 235 -19.79 -6.43 31.40
C GLY A 235 -19.30 -7.61 32.25
N THR A 236 -18.75 -7.31 33.43
CA THR A 236 -18.14 -8.31 34.34
C THR A 236 -19.15 -9.26 35.02
N ASN A 237 -20.41 -8.85 35.08
CA ASN A 237 -21.51 -9.63 35.68
C ASN A 237 -22.30 -10.45 34.67
N VAL A 238 -21.83 -10.55 33.42
CA VAL A 238 -22.48 -11.28 32.33
C VAL A 238 -21.49 -12.26 31.73
N VAL A 239 -21.87 -13.53 31.59
CA VAL A 239 -21.13 -14.52 30.78
C VAL A 239 -21.19 -14.08 29.34
N PRO A 240 -20.04 -13.85 28.65
CA PRO A 240 -20.05 -13.29 27.29
C PRO A 240 -20.57 -14.28 26.26
N ASP A 241 -21.55 -13.84 25.49
CA ASP A 241 -22.20 -14.60 24.42
C ASP A 241 -21.62 -14.37 23.04
N LEU A 242 -20.68 -13.41 22.90
CA LEU A 242 -19.99 -13.12 21.65
C LEU A 242 -18.53 -12.74 21.91
N CYS A 243 -17.63 -13.28 21.08
CA CYS A 243 -16.25 -12.82 20.94
C CYS A 243 -15.89 -12.71 19.47
N GLU A 244 -15.48 -11.53 19.03
CA GLU A 244 -15.09 -11.25 17.66
C GLU A 244 -13.58 -11.09 17.57
N MET A 245 -12.98 -11.66 16.52
CA MET A 245 -11.55 -11.52 16.24
C MET A 245 -11.33 -11.12 14.79
N THR A 246 -10.26 -10.35 14.57
CA THR A 246 -9.76 -10.04 13.22
C THR A 246 -8.31 -10.45 13.13
N ALA A 247 -8.02 -11.27 12.15
CA ALA A 247 -6.70 -11.79 11.84
C ALA A 247 -6.32 -11.47 10.39
N GLU A 248 -5.03 -11.62 10.09
CA GLU A 248 -4.52 -11.63 8.72
C GLU A 248 -3.57 -12.81 8.51
N ALA A 249 -3.48 -13.24 7.27
CA ALA A 249 -2.44 -14.16 6.81
C ALA A 249 -1.87 -13.64 5.49
N ARG A 250 -0.54 -13.74 5.35
CA ARG A 250 0.17 -13.31 4.14
C ARG A 250 1.13 -14.38 3.68
N SER A 251 1.32 -14.50 2.36
CA SER A 251 2.34 -15.36 1.78
C SER A 251 2.73 -14.93 0.37
N THR A 252 4.00 -15.16 0.02
CA THR A 252 4.49 -15.11 -1.37
C THR A 252 4.38 -16.45 -2.10
N ASP A 253 3.72 -17.43 -1.47
CA ASP A 253 3.42 -18.76 -2.00
C ASP A 253 1.95 -19.07 -1.70
N ASP A 254 1.09 -18.97 -2.70
CA ASP A 254 -0.36 -19.14 -2.54
C ASP A 254 -0.72 -20.58 -2.13
N THR A 255 0.02 -21.60 -2.60
CA THR A 255 -0.21 -22.99 -2.19
C THR A 255 0.07 -23.19 -0.70
N ALA A 256 1.15 -22.61 -0.20
CA ALA A 256 1.48 -22.66 1.23
C ALA A 256 0.46 -21.87 2.06
N LEU A 257 -0.06 -20.76 1.53
CA LEU A 257 -1.10 -19.95 2.17
C LEU A 257 -2.43 -20.75 2.26
N GLU A 258 -2.87 -21.35 1.17
CA GLU A 258 -4.10 -22.17 1.14
C GLU A 258 -4.04 -23.29 2.18
N LYS A 259 -2.92 -24.03 2.22
CA LYS A 259 -2.72 -25.09 3.23
C LYS A 259 -2.79 -24.56 4.66
N TYR A 260 -2.20 -23.38 4.92
CA TYR A 260 -2.28 -22.74 6.23
C TYR A 260 -3.73 -22.36 6.59
N LEU A 261 -4.46 -21.74 5.64
CA LEU A 261 -5.84 -21.31 5.84
C LEU A 261 -6.81 -22.50 6.04
N GLU A 262 -6.55 -23.64 5.41
CA GLU A 262 -7.29 -24.88 5.68
C GLU A 262 -7.06 -25.35 7.11
N GLY A 263 -5.81 -25.39 7.59
CA GLY A 263 -5.47 -25.70 8.97
C GLY A 263 -6.09 -24.73 9.98
N PHE A 264 -6.07 -23.43 9.65
CA PHE A 264 -6.70 -22.38 10.44
C PHE A 264 -8.21 -22.65 10.62
N LYS A 265 -8.93 -22.89 9.52
CA LYS A 265 -10.36 -23.24 9.56
C LYS A 265 -10.62 -24.52 10.36
N ALA A 266 -9.79 -25.54 10.18
CA ALA A 266 -9.92 -26.81 10.89
C ALA A 266 -9.81 -26.64 12.40
N THR A 267 -8.86 -25.81 12.88
CA THR A 267 -8.69 -25.50 14.31
C THR A 267 -9.96 -24.90 14.92
N PHE A 268 -10.58 -23.94 14.24
CA PHE A 268 -11.84 -23.36 14.70
C PHE A 268 -13.01 -24.35 14.63
N ALA A 269 -13.08 -25.19 13.60
CA ALA A 269 -14.12 -26.23 13.48
C ALA A 269 -14.00 -27.29 14.58
N GLU A 270 -12.78 -27.70 14.95
CA GLU A 270 -12.54 -28.63 16.05
C GLU A 270 -12.87 -27.99 17.40
N THR A 271 -12.54 -26.71 17.59
CA THR A 271 -12.90 -25.97 18.80
C THR A 271 -14.43 -25.85 18.93
N ALA A 272 -15.13 -25.54 17.84
CA ALA A 272 -16.60 -25.51 17.79
C ALA A 272 -17.22 -26.83 18.26
N LYS A 273 -16.65 -27.97 17.82
CA LYS A 273 -17.07 -29.31 18.26
C LYS A 273 -16.79 -29.56 19.73
N ARG A 274 -15.57 -29.21 20.23
CA ARG A 274 -15.21 -29.41 21.65
C ARG A 274 -16.13 -28.67 22.60
N TRP A 275 -16.51 -27.45 22.23
CA TRP A 275 -17.33 -26.58 23.07
C TRP A 275 -18.82 -26.65 22.72
N ASN A 276 -19.21 -27.44 21.72
CA ASN A 276 -20.59 -27.55 21.21
C ASN A 276 -21.23 -26.18 20.96
N THR A 277 -20.50 -25.30 20.26
CA THR A 277 -20.95 -23.94 19.95
C THR A 277 -20.51 -23.53 18.56
N PRO A 278 -21.30 -22.72 17.82
CA PRO A 278 -20.90 -22.28 16.49
C PRO A 278 -19.74 -21.27 16.53
N ILE A 279 -18.85 -21.38 15.56
CA ILE A 279 -17.81 -20.41 15.27
C ILE A 279 -17.83 -20.11 13.78
N ASP A 280 -18.04 -18.85 13.43
CA ASP A 280 -18.00 -18.39 12.04
C ASP A 280 -16.58 -17.93 11.69
N VAL A 281 -16.04 -18.40 10.57
CA VAL A 281 -14.75 -17.98 10.04
C VAL A 281 -14.94 -17.53 8.59
N ASN A 282 -14.78 -16.21 8.38
CA ASN A 282 -14.86 -15.60 7.05
C ASN A 282 -13.47 -15.14 6.60
N ILE A 283 -13.02 -15.64 5.44
CA ILE A 283 -11.71 -15.31 4.86
C ILE A 283 -11.93 -14.58 3.55
N LYS A 284 -11.33 -13.39 3.44
CA LYS A 284 -11.35 -12.58 2.23
C LYS A 284 -9.92 -12.28 1.76
N THR A 285 -9.57 -12.69 0.54
CA THR A 285 -8.34 -12.23 -0.12
C THR A 285 -8.50 -10.76 -0.48
N LEU A 286 -7.57 -9.92 -0.03
CA LEU A 286 -7.56 -8.50 -0.31
C LEU A 286 -6.79 -8.21 -1.61
N TYR A 287 -5.65 -8.87 -1.79
CA TYR A 287 -4.84 -8.80 -3.00
C TYR A 287 -3.98 -10.07 -3.11
N HIS A 288 -3.50 -10.34 -4.32
CA HIS A 288 -2.70 -11.53 -4.66
C HIS A 288 -1.22 -11.22 -4.72
N THR A 289 -0.40 -12.26 -4.51
CA THR A 289 1.05 -12.17 -4.68
C THR A 289 1.44 -11.88 -6.12
N PHE A 290 2.60 -11.29 -6.30
CA PHE A 290 3.26 -11.19 -7.60
C PHE A 290 4.76 -11.46 -7.48
N PHE A 291 5.34 -11.83 -8.60
CA PHE A 291 6.79 -11.93 -8.80
C PHE A 291 7.14 -11.40 -10.19
N VAL A 292 8.08 -10.47 -10.24
CA VAL A 292 8.64 -9.92 -11.47
C VAL A 292 10.08 -10.38 -11.58
N ASP A 293 10.40 -11.05 -12.70
CA ASP A 293 11.73 -11.58 -12.98
C ASP A 293 12.79 -10.47 -13.00
N LEU A 294 13.95 -10.72 -12.41
CA LEU A 294 15.08 -9.79 -12.38
C LEU A 294 15.62 -9.42 -13.76
N GLN A 295 15.42 -10.29 -14.75
CA GLN A 295 15.84 -10.07 -16.13
C GLN A 295 14.79 -9.32 -16.96
N SER A 296 13.64 -8.95 -16.36
CA SER A 296 12.58 -8.24 -17.07
C SER A 296 12.99 -6.83 -17.47
N GLU A 297 12.38 -6.33 -18.53
CA GLU A 297 12.64 -4.98 -19.06
C GLU A 297 12.29 -3.90 -18.02
N ILE A 298 11.21 -4.07 -17.27
CA ILE A 298 10.81 -3.10 -16.23
C ILE A 298 11.87 -2.96 -15.12
N VAL A 299 12.45 -4.08 -14.67
CA VAL A 299 13.54 -4.07 -13.67
C VAL A 299 14.77 -3.41 -14.26
N SER A 300 15.19 -3.79 -15.48
CA SER A 300 16.35 -3.16 -16.13
C SER A 300 16.14 -1.67 -16.37
N THR A 301 14.92 -1.22 -16.68
CA THR A 301 14.59 0.20 -16.86
C THR A 301 14.74 0.97 -15.54
N ALA A 302 14.24 0.42 -14.43
CA ALA A 302 14.41 1.03 -13.11
C ALA A 302 15.88 1.07 -12.68
N MET A 303 16.64 -0.01 -12.89
CA MET A 303 18.09 -0.06 -12.61
C MET A 303 18.88 0.99 -13.41
N ASP A 304 18.59 1.12 -14.71
CA ASP A 304 19.23 2.12 -15.56
C ASP A 304 18.90 3.55 -15.12
N ALA A 305 17.64 3.82 -14.73
CA ALA A 305 17.21 5.11 -14.22
C ALA A 305 17.92 5.46 -12.90
N LEU A 306 17.98 4.53 -11.95
CA LEU A 306 18.69 4.68 -10.69
C LEU A 306 20.18 4.97 -10.92
N LYS A 307 20.84 4.21 -11.79
CA LYS A 307 22.24 4.40 -12.14
C LYS A 307 22.50 5.80 -12.71
N THR A 308 21.59 6.32 -13.54
CA THR A 308 21.71 7.66 -14.15
C THR A 308 21.70 8.76 -13.10
N VAL A 309 20.94 8.59 -12.02
CA VAL A 309 20.91 9.55 -10.90
C VAL A 309 21.96 9.25 -9.82
N GLY A 310 22.92 8.37 -10.10
CA GLY A 310 24.01 8.03 -9.21
C GLY A 310 23.57 7.20 -7.98
N VAL A 311 22.62 6.29 -8.17
CA VAL A 311 22.11 5.38 -7.14
C VAL A 311 22.33 3.95 -7.60
N GLU A 312 22.88 3.12 -6.71
CA GLU A 312 22.93 1.68 -6.92
C GLU A 312 21.56 1.06 -6.61
N GLY A 313 21.00 0.30 -7.56
CA GLY A 313 19.71 -0.38 -7.41
C GLY A 313 19.86 -1.83 -6.97
N TRP A 314 18.90 -2.33 -6.18
CA TRP A 314 18.80 -3.75 -5.85
C TRP A 314 17.34 -4.17 -5.73
N CYS A 315 17.07 -5.45 -6.04
CA CYS A 315 15.73 -6.03 -5.92
C CYS A 315 15.64 -6.89 -4.67
N GLU A 316 14.47 -6.86 -4.03
CA GLU A 316 14.17 -7.75 -2.92
C GLU A 316 12.66 -7.99 -2.77
N ARG A 317 12.32 -8.96 -1.91
CA ARG A 317 10.95 -9.28 -1.58
C ARG A 317 10.40 -8.29 -0.54
N GLY A 318 9.22 -7.74 -0.80
CA GLY A 318 8.43 -6.96 0.15
C GLY A 318 7.68 -7.83 1.17
N GLY A 319 7.43 -7.28 2.35
CA GLY A 319 6.59 -7.91 3.39
C GLY A 319 5.14 -7.40 3.38
N GLY A 320 4.89 -6.24 2.75
CA GLY A 320 3.60 -5.60 2.57
C GLY A 320 3.04 -5.77 1.16
N GLY A 321 1.77 -5.37 0.97
CA GLY A 321 1.20 -5.17 -0.35
C GLY A 321 1.33 -3.70 -0.75
N MET A 322 1.06 -3.43 -2.01
CA MET A 322 1.00 -2.12 -2.63
C MET A 322 0.08 -2.19 -3.86
N ASP A 323 -0.23 -1.09 -4.49
CA ASP A 323 -1.05 -1.08 -5.73
C ASP A 323 -0.51 -2.01 -6.82
N GLY A 324 0.79 -2.24 -6.84
CA GLY A 324 1.46 -3.19 -7.73
C GLY A 324 0.92 -4.62 -7.67
N ASN A 325 0.32 -5.03 -6.55
CA ASN A 325 -0.34 -6.34 -6.46
C ASN A 325 -1.54 -6.43 -7.41
N HIS A 326 -2.41 -5.40 -7.42
CA HIS A 326 -3.56 -5.36 -8.32
C HIS A 326 -3.15 -5.14 -9.78
N PHE A 327 -2.11 -4.34 -10.04
CA PHE A 327 -1.58 -4.17 -11.39
C PHE A 327 -1.09 -5.50 -11.97
N ASN A 328 -0.23 -6.22 -11.25
CA ASN A 328 0.29 -7.53 -11.69
C ASN A 328 -0.84 -8.55 -11.89
N TRP A 329 -1.80 -8.60 -10.95
CA TRP A 329 -2.95 -9.52 -11.04
C TRP A 329 -3.79 -9.29 -12.29
N ASN A 330 -3.84 -8.04 -12.77
CA ASN A 330 -4.60 -7.64 -13.96
C ASN A 330 -3.73 -7.52 -15.23
N GLY A 331 -2.52 -8.09 -15.25
CA GLY A 331 -1.66 -8.19 -16.43
C GLY A 331 -0.88 -6.92 -16.78
N ILE A 332 -0.70 -6.02 -15.82
CA ILE A 332 0.23 -4.88 -15.89
C ILE A 332 1.41 -5.20 -14.99
N GLN A 333 2.56 -5.54 -15.58
CA GLN A 333 3.76 -5.86 -14.82
C GLN A 333 4.20 -4.67 -13.97
N ALA A 334 4.27 -4.83 -12.64
CA ALA A 334 4.54 -3.73 -11.72
C ALA A 334 5.64 -4.07 -10.72
N ILE A 335 6.46 -3.07 -10.40
CA ILE A 335 7.47 -3.10 -9.34
C ILE A 335 7.31 -1.90 -8.41
N GLY A 336 7.71 -2.04 -7.15
CA GLY A 336 7.73 -0.94 -6.18
C GLY A 336 9.10 -0.28 -6.09
N LEU A 337 9.15 1.03 -5.91
CA LEU A 337 10.36 1.86 -5.83
C LEU A 337 10.41 2.61 -4.51
N ALA A 338 11.52 2.51 -3.79
CA ALA A 338 11.72 3.18 -2.51
C ALA A 338 12.03 4.66 -2.66
N LEU A 339 11.62 5.44 -1.66
CA LEU A 339 11.68 6.90 -1.66
C LEU A 339 12.40 7.52 -0.46
N GLY A 340 13.04 6.71 0.38
CA GLY A 340 13.85 7.22 1.50
C GLY A 340 13.11 7.35 2.83
N TYR A 341 11.79 7.09 2.88
CA TYR A 341 11.06 7.13 4.13
C TYR A 341 11.24 5.84 4.96
N SER A 342 11.05 5.95 6.25
CA SER A 342 11.16 4.85 7.19
C SER A 342 10.36 5.11 8.47
N LYS A 343 10.13 4.05 9.26
CA LYS A 343 9.31 4.09 10.47
C LYS A 343 7.89 4.59 10.21
N ASN A 344 7.41 4.40 8.97
CA ASN A 344 6.05 4.76 8.56
C ASN A 344 5.00 4.15 9.50
N HIS A 345 3.80 4.71 9.52
CA HIS A 345 2.69 4.37 10.43
C HIS A 345 2.99 4.62 11.92
N THR A 346 4.10 5.29 12.25
CA THR A 346 4.45 5.66 13.63
C THR A 346 4.77 7.15 13.75
N ASN A 347 4.70 7.68 14.98
CA ASN A 347 5.10 9.06 15.26
C ASN A 347 6.62 9.31 15.12
N ALA A 348 7.40 8.27 14.81
CA ALA A 348 8.84 8.40 14.54
C ALA A 348 9.16 8.42 13.04
N GLU A 349 8.16 8.52 12.18
CA GLU A 349 8.31 8.54 10.73
C GLU A 349 9.28 9.63 10.27
N GLN A 350 10.11 9.28 9.31
CA GLN A 350 11.15 10.16 8.77
C GLN A 350 11.44 9.84 7.31
N ILE A 351 12.01 10.81 6.58
CA ILE A 351 12.46 10.66 5.19
C ILE A 351 13.80 11.34 4.99
N TYR A 352 14.70 10.74 4.19
CA TYR A 352 15.92 11.37 3.73
C TYR A 352 15.61 12.40 2.64
N MET A 353 16.09 13.64 2.80
CA MET A 353 15.87 14.72 1.82
C MET A 353 16.50 14.40 0.47
N THR A 354 17.74 13.90 0.48
CA THR A 354 18.43 13.47 -0.75
C THR A 354 17.63 12.40 -1.50
N ASP A 355 17.01 11.44 -0.81
CA ASP A 355 16.21 10.38 -1.44
C ASP A 355 14.90 10.94 -2.00
N LEU A 356 14.21 11.83 -1.26
CA LEU A 356 13.05 12.56 -1.74
C LEU A 356 13.34 13.29 -3.05
N PHE A 357 14.45 14.06 -3.11
CA PHE A 357 14.81 14.82 -4.30
C PHE A 357 15.19 13.93 -5.48
N LYS A 358 15.83 12.79 -5.23
CA LYS A 358 16.16 11.81 -6.27
C LYS A 358 14.93 11.07 -6.79
N GLY A 359 13.87 10.92 -6.00
CA GLY A 359 12.64 10.26 -6.42
C GLY A 359 12.06 10.82 -7.72
N GLY A 360 11.96 12.15 -7.82
CA GLY A 360 11.49 12.81 -9.04
C GLY A 360 12.45 12.67 -10.22
N GLN A 361 13.76 12.63 -9.97
CA GLN A 361 14.75 12.38 -11.01
C GLN A 361 14.63 10.96 -11.56
N VAL A 362 14.44 9.96 -10.68
CA VAL A 362 14.22 8.57 -11.06
C VAL A 362 12.94 8.43 -11.88
N ALA A 363 11.84 9.07 -11.48
CA ALA A 363 10.60 9.06 -12.23
C ALA A 363 10.77 9.62 -13.67
N ALA A 364 11.48 10.74 -13.80
CA ALA A 364 11.77 11.32 -15.12
C ALA A 364 12.67 10.41 -15.97
N GLU A 365 13.72 9.82 -15.37
CA GLU A 365 14.60 8.89 -16.09
C GLU A 365 13.90 7.61 -16.53
N ILE A 366 12.98 7.07 -15.71
CA ILE A 366 12.15 5.92 -16.10
C ILE A 366 11.37 6.25 -17.39
N ILE A 367 10.73 7.42 -17.46
CA ILE A 367 9.97 7.84 -18.63
C ILE A 367 10.88 7.94 -19.85
N HIS A 368 12.05 8.57 -19.73
CA HIS A 368 13.01 8.70 -20.84
C HIS A 368 13.61 7.36 -21.25
N ARG A 369 14.03 6.52 -20.30
CA ARG A 369 14.62 5.20 -20.60
C ARG A 369 13.63 4.26 -21.30
N THR A 370 12.35 4.31 -20.91
CA THR A 370 11.32 3.52 -21.61
C THR A 370 11.21 3.95 -23.08
N TYR A 371 11.23 5.25 -23.34
CA TYR A 371 11.23 5.76 -24.72
C TYR A 371 12.48 5.34 -25.50
N GLU A 372 13.67 5.50 -24.94
CA GLU A 372 14.95 5.15 -25.55
C GLU A 372 15.02 3.64 -25.90
N LYS A 373 14.61 2.78 -24.96
CA LYS A 373 14.55 1.33 -25.17
C LYS A 373 13.60 0.96 -26.30
N ALA A 374 12.41 1.55 -26.34
CA ALA A 374 11.42 1.30 -27.39
C ALA A 374 11.90 1.75 -28.76
N LYS A 375 12.71 2.81 -28.83
CA LYS A 375 13.31 3.30 -30.09
C LYS A 375 14.62 2.59 -30.50
N GLY A 376 15.13 1.68 -29.67
CA GLY A 376 16.40 1.02 -29.90
C GLY A 376 17.62 1.94 -29.77
N THR A 377 17.44 3.13 -29.23
CA THR A 377 18.51 4.08 -28.93
C THR A 377 19.16 3.68 -27.61
N ARG A 378 20.23 2.88 -27.68
CA ARG A 378 21.08 2.62 -26.52
C ARG A 378 21.97 3.85 -26.31
N GLY A 379 21.84 4.50 -25.18
CA GLY A 379 22.77 5.53 -24.74
C GLY A 379 24.05 4.91 -24.19
#